data_c01900fe8f949f06dc4f415128b34bca
#
_entry.id   c01900fe8f949f06dc4f415128b34bca
#
_cell.length_a   1.000
_cell.length_b   1.000
_cell.length_c   1.000
_cell.angle_alpha   90.00
_cell.angle_beta   90.00
_cell.angle_gamma   90.00
#
_symmetry.space_group_name_H-M   'P 1'
#
loop_
_entity.id
_entity.type
_entity.pdbx_description
1 polymer ?
#
loop_
_entity_poly.entity_id
_entity_poly.type
_entity_poly.pdbx_seq_one_letter_code
_entity_poly.pdbx_strand_id
1 'polypeptide(L)'
;MPLTPHAGRGQMPRPGFSPNPVKGLAMADYARNRMFFASSTTLMLVVAAYMSFSLLWHDPVPMGWRIPLTVLLFLVSQTITGMRVLITWRPDLPFSLIRAGGFISSSFMVLSWIVLLRDALLALTFAVSLFVPQIEGVKDGMFSVLLSPAAEWSMFGASLVAAAFGMARALVVPSVKRVDVPLQGLPKDLEGLTIAHLSDLHIGSTFTGAWLEEVVRRTNELNPDFTLITGDLADGRPERIGSLLRPITELRARFDVIISVGNHDYYSGLRRWVETWRSWGMTVLLNEHRTYEVNGRNVVIAAVTDPCAVLFRSLDESMGAPDPRKALEGAGEGLKVLMSHRPGHAEQNAAFGCHLQLSGHTHGGQFFFLFPLVSRLNGGFRSGLYKAGSMPLYVSPGTGMWGYVPMRLGVGAEITLLTLRRAEPVVPQKPTYRGRIGA
;
A
#
# COMPACT_ATOMS: atom_id res chain seq x y z
N MET A 1 -28.57 52.94 -60.79
CA MET A 1 -28.02 51.92 -61.72
C MET A 1 -26.63 51.56 -61.23
N PRO A 2 -26.26 50.28 -61.37
CA PRO A 2 -26.52 49.19 -60.45
C PRO A 2 -25.21 48.66 -59.75
N LEU A 3 -25.33 48.21 -58.58
CA LEU A 3 -25.03 46.90 -57.98
C LEU A 3 -24.10 45.95 -58.74
N THR A 4 -23.05 45.46 -58.08
CA THR A 4 -22.85 44.00 -57.91
C THR A 4 -21.90 43.67 -56.76
N PRO A 5 -22.14 42.56 -56.05
CA PRO A 5 -21.35 42.12 -54.96
C PRO A 5 -20.39 40.97 -55.33
N HIS A 6 -19.23 40.90 -54.69
CA HIS A 6 -18.46 39.66 -54.69
C HIS A 6 -18.17 39.26 -53.29
N ALA A 7 -18.93 38.24 -52.80
CA ALA A 7 -18.67 37.49 -51.61
C ALA A 7 -17.50 36.51 -51.83
N GLY A 8 -16.37 36.76 -51.17
CA GLY A 8 -15.30 35.79 -51.01
C GLY A 8 -15.71 34.77 -49.93
N ARG A 9 -15.96 33.52 -50.33
CA ARG A 9 -16.11 32.39 -49.40
C ARG A 9 -14.74 32.05 -48.78
N GLY A 10 -14.52 32.49 -47.56
CA GLY A 10 -13.43 31.99 -46.74
C GLY A 10 -13.66 30.50 -46.40
N GLN A 11 -12.81 29.64 -46.90
CA GLN A 11 -12.76 28.25 -46.48
C GLN A 11 -12.31 28.21 -45.00
N MET A 12 -13.17 27.71 -44.12
CA MET A 12 -12.76 27.35 -42.74
C MET A 12 -11.70 26.25 -42.81
N PRO A 13 -10.62 26.35 -42.01
CA PRO A 13 -9.65 25.26 -41.91
C PRO A 13 -10.35 24.04 -41.31
N ARG A 14 -10.18 22.87 -41.93
CA ARG A 14 -10.62 21.58 -41.40
C ARG A 14 -9.92 21.34 -40.06
N PRO A 15 -10.64 20.94 -39.00
CA PRO A 15 -9.99 20.61 -37.75
C PRO A 15 -9.03 19.42 -37.96
N GLY A 16 -7.75 19.68 -37.72
CA GLY A 16 -6.71 18.66 -37.75
C GLY A 16 -7.11 17.52 -36.78
N PHE A 17 -7.02 16.29 -37.28
CA PHE A 17 -7.20 15.08 -36.48
C PHE A 17 -6.14 15.05 -35.36
N SER A 18 -6.50 15.49 -34.17
CA SER A 18 -5.77 15.20 -32.96
C SER A 18 -5.89 13.68 -32.70
N PRO A 19 -4.79 12.96 -32.51
CA PRO A 19 -4.87 11.54 -32.16
C PRO A 19 -5.70 11.42 -30.89
N ASN A 20 -6.74 10.59 -30.93
CA ASN A 20 -7.74 10.40 -29.89
C ASN A 20 -7.05 10.05 -28.56
N PRO A 21 -7.03 10.92 -27.52
CA PRO A 21 -6.29 10.70 -26.28
C PRO A 21 -6.75 9.44 -25.54
N VAL A 22 -7.99 8.98 -25.80
CA VAL A 22 -8.55 7.74 -25.23
C VAL A 22 -7.82 6.48 -25.72
N LYS A 23 -7.30 6.48 -26.97
CA LYS A 23 -6.54 5.33 -27.50
C LYS A 23 -5.13 5.25 -26.90
N GLY A 24 -4.47 6.39 -26.67
CA GLY A 24 -3.15 6.42 -26.01
C GLY A 24 -3.20 5.95 -24.56
N LEU A 25 -4.21 6.35 -23.79
CA LEU A 25 -4.48 5.89 -22.43
C LEU A 25 -4.69 4.37 -22.35
N ALA A 26 -5.50 3.83 -23.27
CA ALA A 26 -5.76 2.38 -23.31
C ALA A 26 -4.49 1.58 -23.66
N MET A 27 -3.59 2.10 -24.51
CA MET A 27 -2.35 1.44 -24.88
C MET A 27 -1.30 1.45 -23.75
N ALA A 28 -1.16 2.56 -23.02
CA ALA A 28 -0.24 2.65 -21.90
C ALA A 28 -0.68 1.74 -20.71
N ASP A 29 -1.97 1.72 -20.41
CA ASP A 29 -2.56 0.79 -19.44
C ASP A 29 -2.37 -0.67 -19.88
N TYR A 30 -2.50 -0.96 -21.16
CA TYR A 30 -2.29 -2.27 -21.72
C TYR A 30 -0.81 -2.72 -21.62
N ALA A 31 0.14 -1.87 -21.98
CA ALA A 31 1.57 -2.18 -21.91
C ALA A 31 2.04 -2.42 -20.49
N ARG A 32 1.62 -1.56 -19.54
CA ARG A 32 1.94 -1.70 -18.11
C ARG A 32 1.32 -2.97 -17.52
N ASN A 33 0.07 -3.25 -17.82
CA ASN A 33 -0.57 -4.48 -17.38
C ASN A 33 0.18 -5.70 -17.92
N ARG A 34 0.61 -5.68 -19.19
CA ARG A 34 1.42 -6.77 -19.77
C ARG A 34 2.74 -6.98 -19.03
N MET A 35 3.50 -5.92 -18.70
CA MET A 35 4.75 -6.04 -17.94
C MET A 35 4.50 -6.61 -16.54
N PHE A 36 3.50 -6.11 -15.82
CA PHE A 36 3.15 -6.65 -14.51
C PHE A 36 2.70 -8.10 -14.61
N PHE A 37 1.86 -8.45 -15.57
CA PHE A 37 1.41 -9.83 -15.80
C PHE A 37 2.58 -10.72 -16.15
N ALA A 38 3.47 -10.30 -17.04
CA ALA A 38 4.65 -11.09 -17.43
C ALA A 38 5.56 -11.33 -16.21
N SER A 39 5.89 -10.30 -15.44
CA SER A 39 6.79 -10.45 -14.29
C SER A 39 6.17 -11.27 -13.16
N SER A 40 4.89 -11.04 -12.81
CA SER A 40 4.21 -11.82 -11.77
C SER A 40 4.00 -13.28 -12.19
N THR A 41 3.60 -13.52 -13.44
CA THR A 41 3.46 -14.87 -13.98
C THR A 41 4.80 -15.61 -13.96
N THR A 42 5.87 -14.98 -14.46
CA THR A 42 7.22 -15.59 -14.46
C THR A 42 7.68 -15.91 -13.04
N LEU A 43 7.53 -14.99 -12.10
CA LEU A 43 7.90 -15.23 -10.70
C LEU A 43 7.12 -16.44 -10.14
N MET A 44 5.81 -16.48 -10.35
CA MET A 44 4.98 -17.58 -9.84
C MET A 44 5.29 -18.92 -10.51
N LEU A 45 5.69 -18.93 -11.78
CA LEU A 45 6.15 -20.14 -12.47
C LEU A 45 7.47 -20.64 -11.88
N VAL A 46 8.41 -19.76 -11.59
CA VAL A 46 9.69 -20.12 -10.94
C VAL A 46 9.43 -20.69 -9.54
N VAL A 47 8.55 -20.05 -8.74
CA VAL A 47 8.16 -20.58 -7.43
C VAL A 47 7.49 -21.93 -7.55
N ALA A 48 6.58 -22.13 -8.52
CA ALA A 48 5.92 -23.41 -8.74
C ALA A 48 6.90 -24.53 -9.16
N ALA A 49 7.88 -24.19 -10.00
CA ALA A 49 8.93 -25.14 -10.40
C ALA A 49 9.79 -25.55 -9.18
N TYR A 50 10.20 -24.58 -8.36
CA TYR A 50 10.92 -24.85 -7.11
C TYR A 50 10.07 -25.72 -6.17
N MET A 51 8.82 -25.37 -5.92
CA MET A 51 7.91 -26.13 -5.06
C MET A 51 7.67 -27.54 -5.56
N SER A 52 7.53 -27.69 -6.88
CA SER A 52 7.38 -29.00 -7.50
C SER A 52 8.62 -29.86 -7.28
N PHE A 53 9.82 -29.31 -7.52
CA PHE A 53 11.08 -29.99 -7.26
C PHE A 53 11.21 -30.40 -5.80
N SER A 54 10.98 -29.46 -4.88
CA SER A 54 11.19 -29.64 -3.45
C SER A 54 10.16 -30.56 -2.77
N LEU A 55 8.92 -30.68 -3.27
CA LEU A 55 7.85 -31.47 -2.65
C LEU A 55 7.56 -32.79 -3.39
N LEU A 56 7.78 -32.87 -4.70
CA LEU A 56 7.24 -33.95 -5.50
C LEU A 56 8.32 -34.82 -6.15
N TRP A 57 9.55 -34.30 -6.33
CA TRP A 57 10.59 -35.01 -7.09
C TRP A 57 11.63 -35.73 -6.22
N HIS A 58 11.27 -35.97 -4.96
CA HIS A 58 11.99 -36.88 -4.07
C HIS A 58 11.07 -38.06 -3.65
N ASP A 59 11.63 -39.14 -3.13
CA ASP A 59 10.83 -40.16 -2.49
C ASP A 59 10.13 -39.62 -1.23
N PRO A 60 8.86 -39.99 -0.97
CA PRO A 60 8.14 -41.17 -1.43
C PRO A 60 7.02 -40.94 -2.44
N VAL A 61 6.95 -39.82 -3.16
CA VAL A 61 5.83 -39.57 -4.10
C VAL A 61 5.88 -40.55 -5.27
N PRO A 62 4.84 -41.40 -5.52
CA PRO A 62 4.82 -42.30 -6.65
C PRO A 62 4.90 -41.54 -7.98
N MET A 63 5.68 -42.09 -8.94
CA MET A 63 5.97 -41.42 -10.22
C MET A 63 4.69 -41.01 -10.98
N GLY A 64 3.63 -41.82 -10.94
CA GLY A 64 2.36 -41.49 -11.61
C GLY A 64 1.66 -40.25 -11.10
N TRP A 65 1.95 -39.82 -9.84
CA TRP A 65 1.37 -38.60 -9.24
C TRP A 65 2.23 -37.38 -9.41
N ARG A 66 3.54 -37.52 -9.69
CA ARG A 66 4.46 -36.36 -9.80
C ARG A 66 4.03 -35.38 -10.88
N ILE A 67 3.69 -35.85 -12.07
CA ILE A 67 3.27 -34.97 -13.18
C ILE A 67 1.93 -34.30 -12.90
N PRO A 68 0.84 -35.00 -12.53
CA PRO A 68 -0.43 -34.35 -12.21
C PRO A 68 -0.32 -33.30 -11.08
N LEU A 69 0.42 -33.60 -10.01
CA LEU A 69 0.61 -32.68 -8.90
C LEU A 69 1.49 -31.46 -9.28
N THR A 70 2.51 -31.69 -10.12
CA THR A 70 3.29 -30.58 -10.71
C THR A 70 2.38 -29.63 -11.48
N VAL A 71 1.56 -30.14 -12.38
CA VAL A 71 0.60 -29.32 -13.15
C VAL A 71 -0.35 -28.61 -12.23
N LEU A 72 -0.86 -29.25 -11.20
CA LEU A 72 -1.73 -28.63 -10.20
C LEU A 72 -1.03 -27.47 -9.49
N LEU A 73 0.23 -27.63 -9.04
CA LEU A 73 1.01 -26.55 -8.42
C LEU A 73 1.20 -25.36 -9.34
N PHE A 74 1.48 -25.61 -10.63
CA PHE A 74 1.58 -24.55 -11.64
C PHE A 74 0.25 -23.82 -11.81
N LEU A 75 -0.89 -24.50 -11.88
CA LEU A 75 -2.21 -23.90 -11.97
C LEU A 75 -2.54 -23.08 -10.72
N VAL A 76 -2.28 -23.62 -9.53
CA VAL A 76 -2.50 -22.94 -8.25
C VAL A 76 -1.62 -21.70 -8.15
N SER A 77 -0.37 -21.75 -8.57
CA SER A 77 0.54 -20.59 -8.55
C SER A 77 0.01 -19.41 -9.37
N GLN A 78 -0.75 -19.67 -10.43
CA GLN A 78 -1.31 -18.64 -11.32
C GLN A 78 -2.62 -18.05 -10.82
N THR A 79 -3.16 -18.48 -9.67
CA THR A 79 -4.43 -17.93 -9.14
C THR A 79 -4.37 -16.44 -8.90
N ILE A 80 -3.23 -15.88 -8.42
CA ILE A 80 -3.05 -14.42 -8.22
C ILE A 80 -3.21 -13.68 -9.54
N THR A 81 -2.49 -14.11 -10.58
CA THR A 81 -2.53 -13.46 -11.90
C THR A 81 -3.87 -13.70 -12.59
N GLY A 82 -4.37 -14.93 -12.52
CA GLY A 82 -5.66 -15.31 -13.08
C GLY A 82 -6.83 -14.56 -12.48
N MET A 83 -6.87 -14.41 -11.15
CA MET A 83 -7.92 -13.62 -10.47
C MET A 83 -7.87 -12.15 -10.87
N ARG A 84 -6.68 -11.56 -11.00
CA ARG A 84 -6.56 -10.18 -11.48
C ARG A 84 -7.11 -10.01 -12.91
N VAL A 85 -6.76 -10.93 -13.83
CA VAL A 85 -7.32 -10.93 -15.19
C VAL A 85 -8.84 -11.07 -15.13
N LEU A 86 -9.33 -12.06 -14.38
CA LEU A 86 -10.74 -12.37 -14.27
C LEU A 86 -11.55 -11.19 -13.74
N ILE A 87 -11.10 -10.53 -12.67
CA ILE A 87 -11.74 -9.33 -12.10
C ILE A 87 -11.73 -8.17 -13.11
N THR A 88 -10.66 -8.04 -13.91
CA THR A 88 -10.59 -7.01 -14.93
C THR A 88 -11.63 -7.22 -16.05
N TRP A 89 -11.88 -8.48 -16.42
CA TRP A 89 -12.84 -8.85 -17.49
C TRP A 89 -14.27 -9.01 -16.97
N ARG A 90 -14.43 -9.47 -15.74
CA ARG A 90 -15.71 -9.76 -15.08
C ARG A 90 -15.78 -9.05 -13.72
N PRO A 91 -16.05 -7.74 -13.73
CA PRO A 91 -16.12 -6.93 -12.49
C PRO A 91 -17.29 -7.30 -11.59
N ASP A 92 -18.27 -8.02 -12.13
CA ASP A 92 -19.48 -8.52 -11.49
C ASP A 92 -19.27 -9.86 -10.75
N LEU A 93 -18.03 -10.33 -10.63
CA LEU A 93 -17.72 -11.56 -9.90
C LEU A 93 -18.19 -11.48 -8.45
N PRO A 94 -18.81 -12.56 -7.95
CA PRO A 94 -19.18 -12.64 -6.54
C PRO A 94 -17.96 -12.52 -5.62
N PHE A 95 -18.10 -11.76 -4.54
CA PHE A 95 -17.02 -11.62 -3.53
C PHE A 95 -16.56 -12.98 -2.97
N SER A 96 -17.46 -13.96 -2.88
CA SER A 96 -17.12 -15.32 -2.46
C SER A 96 -16.08 -15.98 -3.36
N LEU A 97 -16.21 -15.83 -4.69
CA LEU A 97 -15.26 -16.38 -5.66
C LEU A 97 -13.91 -15.65 -5.58
N ILE A 98 -13.93 -14.32 -5.45
CA ILE A 98 -12.71 -13.52 -5.27
C ILE A 98 -11.97 -13.93 -4.00
N ARG A 99 -12.71 -14.11 -2.90
CA ARG A 99 -12.16 -14.57 -1.63
C ARG A 99 -11.62 -16.00 -1.70
N ALA A 100 -12.31 -16.90 -2.41
CA ALA A 100 -11.82 -18.27 -2.61
C ALA A 100 -10.50 -18.28 -3.39
N GLY A 101 -10.39 -17.53 -4.49
CA GLY A 101 -9.14 -17.38 -5.23
C GLY A 101 -8.04 -16.75 -4.38
N GLY A 102 -8.38 -15.75 -3.59
CA GLY A 102 -7.48 -15.11 -2.64
C GLY A 102 -6.99 -16.08 -1.55
N PHE A 103 -7.86 -16.95 -1.03
CA PHE A 103 -7.49 -17.98 -0.06
C PHE A 103 -6.49 -19.01 -0.66
N ILE A 104 -6.76 -19.48 -1.87
CA ILE A 104 -5.85 -20.40 -2.58
C ILE A 104 -4.48 -19.74 -2.78
N SER A 105 -4.46 -18.49 -3.25
CA SER A 105 -3.22 -17.72 -3.45
C SER A 105 -2.46 -17.51 -2.14
N SER A 106 -3.16 -17.19 -1.06
CA SER A 106 -2.58 -17.01 0.28
C SER A 106 -1.97 -18.29 0.80
N SER A 107 -2.69 -19.41 0.67
CA SER A 107 -2.22 -20.74 1.10
C SER A 107 -0.97 -21.17 0.33
N PHE A 108 -0.96 -20.98 -1.00
CA PHE A 108 0.20 -21.28 -1.83
C PHE A 108 1.41 -20.43 -1.41
N MET A 109 1.22 -19.15 -1.15
CA MET A 109 2.31 -18.26 -0.74
C MET A 109 2.88 -18.65 0.64
N VAL A 110 2.02 -18.97 1.62
CA VAL A 110 2.48 -19.42 2.95
C VAL A 110 3.21 -20.74 2.84
N LEU A 111 2.66 -21.70 2.09
CA LEU A 111 3.32 -22.99 1.85
C LEU A 111 4.70 -22.82 1.22
N SER A 112 4.82 -21.95 0.21
CA SER A 112 6.09 -21.66 -0.45
C SER A 112 7.15 -21.15 0.53
N TRP A 113 6.77 -20.27 1.47
CA TRP A 113 7.67 -19.79 2.51
C TRP A 113 8.04 -20.88 3.53
N ILE A 114 7.10 -21.72 3.94
CA ILE A 114 7.40 -22.82 4.86
C ILE A 114 8.39 -23.79 4.22
N VAL A 115 8.17 -24.16 2.95
CA VAL A 115 9.08 -25.07 2.21
C VAL A 115 10.45 -24.42 2.01
N LEU A 116 10.51 -23.15 1.65
CA LEU A 116 11.78 -22.43 1.51
C LEU A 116 12.58 -22.41 2.83
N LEU A 117 11.93 -22.18 3.96
CA LEU A 117 12.57 -22.23 5.28
C LEU A 117 13.04 -23.62 5.66
N ARG A 118 12.24 -24.65 5.37
CA ARG A 118 12.64 -26.06 5.53
C ARG A 118 13.91 -26.36 4.75
N ASP A 119 13.92 -26.03 3.46
CA ASP A 119 15.04 -26.34 2.57
C ASP A 119 16.29 -25.54 2.93
N ALA A 120 16.13 -24.29 3.34
CA ALA A 120 17.24 -23.49 3.86
C ALA A 120 17.85 -24.08 5.15
N LEU A 121 17.00 -24.58 6.04
CA LEU A 121 17.45 -25.26 7.26
C LEU A 121 18.18 -26.59 6.93
N LEU A 122 17.66 -27.39 6.03
CA LEU A 122 18.31 -28.63 5.59
C LEU A 122 19.66 -28.34 4.91
N ALA A 123 19.72 -27.33 4.03
CA ALA A 123 20.95 -26.91 3.37
C ALA A 123 22.00 -26.41 4.37
N LEU A 124 21.57 -25.61 5.37
CA LEU A 124 22.47 -25.14 6.44
C LEU A 124 23.01 -26.32 7.26
N THR A 125 22.14 -27.24 7.67
CA THR A 125 22.55 -28.41 8.45
C THR A 125 23.53 -29.30 7.65
N PHE A 126 23.25 -29.49 6.37
CA PHE A 126 24.16 -30.19 5.46
C PHE A 126 25.52 -29.49 5.38
N ALA A 127 25.53 -28.17 5.13
CA ALA A 127 26.78 -27.41 5.05
C ALA A 127 27.59 -27.46 6.34
N VAL A 128 26.98 -27.38 7.52
CA VAL A 128 27.66 -27.50 8.79
C VAL A 128 28.21 -28.92 9.00
N SER A 129 27.52 -29.96 8.57
CA SER A 129 27.99 -31.34 8.72
C SER A 129 29.28 -31.63 7.92
N LEU A 130 29.58 -30.87 6.88
CA LEU A 130 30.83 -30.98 6.13
C LEU A 130 32.07 -30.57 6.96
N PHE A 131 31.87 -29.70 7.95
CA PHE A 131 32.95 -29.17 8.79
C PHE A 131 32.91 -29.73 10.24
N VAL A 132 31.76 -30.27 10.65
CA VAL A 132 31.51 -30.79 12.00
C VAL A 132 30.88 -32.18 11.90
N PRO A 133 31.71 -33.24 11.69
CA PRO A 133 31.20 -34.60 11.50
C PRO A 133 30.36 -35.13 12.67
N GLN A 134 30.54 -34.56 13.88
CA GLN A 134 29.79 -34.96 15.09
C GLN A 134 28.26 -34.70 14.99
N ILE A 135 27.82 -33.85 14.06
CA ILE A 135 26.39 -33.59 13.84
C ILE A 135 25.77 -34.45 12.73
N GLU A 136 26.47 -35.43 12.19
CA GLU A 136 25.95 -36.25 11.08
C GLU A 136 24.65 -36.96 11.47
N GLY A 137 24.58 -37.55 12.66
CA GLY A 137 23.34 -38.15 13.16
C GLY A 137 22.20 -37.16 13.36
N VAL A 138 22.49 -35.88 13.71
CA VAL A 138 21.48 -34.82 13.79
C VAL A 138 20.99 -34.46 12.39
N LYS A 139 21.89 -34.30 11.43
CA LYS A 139 21.55 -34.05 10.02
C LYS A 139 20.63 -35.14 9.50
N ASP A 140 20.98 -36.41 9.61
CA ASP A 140 20.20 -37.52 9.10
C ASP A 140 18.81 -37.61 9.77
N GLY A 141 18.73 -37.39 11.08
CA GLY A 141 17.47 -37.25 11.81
C GLY A 141 16.60 -36.10 11.29
N MET A 142 17.17 -34.92 11.06
CA MET A 142 16.43 -33.78 10.52
C MET A 142 15.92 -34.05 9.11
N PHE A 143 16.75 -34.61 8.23
CA PHE A 143 16.32 -34.97 6.87
C PHE A 143 15.18 -35.98 6.91
N SER A 144 15.31 -37.05 7.69
CA SER A 144 14.27 -38.08 7.85
C SER A 144 12.94 -37.49 8.34
N VAL A 145 12.95 -36.57 9.30
CA VAL A 145 11.73 -35.96 9.83
C VAL A 145 11.15 -34.94 8.88
N LEU A 146 11.95 -33.97 8.40
CA LEU A 146 11.44 -32.83 7.61
C LEU A 146 11.06 -33.18 6.17
N LEU A 147 11.58 -34.27 5.63
CA LEU A 147 11.19 -34.80 4.31
C LEU A 147 10.18 -35.96 4.42
N SER A 148 9.66 -36.24 5.61
CA SER A 148 8.64 -37.28 5.78
C SER A 148 7.29 -36.81 5.24
N PRO A 149 6.43 -37.74 4.74
CA PRO A 149 5.07 -37.39 4.32
C PRO A 149 4.25 -36.70 5.43
N ALA A 150 4.47 -37.10 6.70
CA ALA A 150 3.80 -36.47 7.84
C ALA A 150 4.16 -34.98 7.98
N ALA A 151 5.44 -34.61 7.79
CA ALA A 151 5.88 -33.23 7.79
C ALA A 151 5.29 -32.44 6.63
N GLU A 152 5.26 -33.02 5.43
CA GLU A 152 4.68 -32.36 4.25
C GLU A 152 3.20 -32.08 4.40
N TRP A 153 2.41 -33.04 4.88
CA TRP A 153 1.00 -32.83 5.18
C TRP A 153 0.80 -31.83 6.33
N SER A 154 1.69 -31.80 7.32
CA SER A 154 1.65 -30.82 8.40
C SER A 154 1.94 -29.41 7.88
N MET A 155 2.92 -29.23 7.01
CA MET A 155 3.22 -27.93 6.35
C MET A 155 2.05 -27.46 5.49
N PHE A 156 1.43 -28.36 4.73
CA PHE A 156 0.23 -28.04 3.96
C PHE A 156 -0.92 -27.62 4.86
N GLY A 157 -1.25 -28.38 5.90
CA GLY A 157 -2.28 -28.04 6.87
C GLY A 157 -2.00 -26.71 7.57
N ALA A 158 -0.76 -26.48 8.00
CA ALA A 158 -0.34 -25.21 8.62
C ALA A 158 -0.52 -24.01 7.67
N SER A 159 -0.24 -24.21 6.37
CA SER A 159 -0.43 -23.14 5.38
C SER A 159 -1.90 -22.76 5.20
N LEU A 160 -2.81 -23.74 5.20
CA LEU A 160 -4.26 -23.49 5.14
C LEU A 160 -4.76 -22.75 6.38
N VAL A 161 -4.33 -23.19 7.58
CA VAL A 161 -4.71 -22.54 8.84
C VAL A 161 -4.18 -21.10 8.89
N ALA A 162 -2.91 -20.88 8.54
CA ALA A 162 -2.31 -19.54 8.51
C ALA A 162 -2.99 -18.63 7.49
N ALA A 163 -3.32 -19.14 6.31
CA ALA A 163 -4.05 -18.38 5.29
C ALA A 163 -5.47 -18.02 5.76
N ALA A 164 -6.20 -18.96 6.37
CA ALA A 164 -7.53 -18.72 6.92
C ALA A 164 -7.50 -17.66 8.04
N PHE A 165 -6.57 -17.79 8.96
CA PHE A 165 -6.38 -16.81 10.05
C PHE A 165 -5.99 -15.43 9.52
N GLY A 166 -4.99 -15.38 8.62
CA GLY A 166 -4.54 -14.13 8.02
C GLY A 166 -5.62 -13.44 7.20
N MET A 167 -6.44 -14.22 6.49
CA MET A 167 -7.59 -13.73 5.72
C MET A 167 -8.70 -13.19 6.64
N ALA A 168 -9.04 -13.92 7.69
CA ALA A 168 -10.02 -13.46 8.68
C ALA A 168 -9.59 -12.09 9.26
N ARG A 169 -8.30 -11.93 9.59
CA ARG A 169 -7.76 -10.66 10.09
C ARG A 169 -7.74 -9.54 9.05
N ALA A 170 -7.55 -9.87 7.77
CA ALA A 170 -7.49 -8.89 6.70
C ALA A 170 -8.87 -8.32 6.32
N LEU A 171 -9.94 -9.13 6.45
CA LEU A 171 -11.29 -8.78 6.03
C LEU A 171 -12.12 -8.10 7.14
N VAL A 172 -11.67 -8.14 8.38
CA VAL A 172 -12.33 -7.45 9.49
C VAL A 172 -12.15 -5.94 9.35
N VAL A 173 -13.18 -5.18 9.71
CA VAL A 173 -13.06 -3.72 9.83
C VAL A 173 -12.04 -3.39 10.93
N PRO A 174 -11.02 -2.56 10.63
CA PRO A 174 -9.94 -2.30 11.56
C PRO A 174 -10.39 -1.67 12.87
N SER A 175 -9.67 -1.99 13.94
CA SER A 175 -9.81 -1.28 15.19
C SER A 175 -9.15 0.11 15.13
N VAL A 176 -9.61 1.00 16.01
CA VAL A 176 -9.02 2.32 16.17
C VAL A 176 -7.73 2.21 17.00
N LYS A 177 -6.65 2.75 16.46
CA LYS A 177 -5.39 2.93 17.16
C LYS A 177 -5.17 4.40 17.49
N ARG A 178 -4.94 4.70 18.76
CA ARG A 178 -4.64 6.04 19.24
C ARG A 178 -3.13 6.23 19.39
N VAL A 179 -2.60 7.33 18.87
CA VAL A 179 -1.16 7.61 18.88
C VAL A 179 -0.94 9.08 19.24
N ASP A 180 -0.21 9.32 20.29
CA ASP A 180 0.28 10.66 20.61
C ASP A 180 1.53 10.97 19.76
N VAL A 181 1.51 12.14 19.09
CA VAL A 181 2.60 12.60 18.22
C VAL A 181 3.30 13.78 18.89
N PRO A 182 4.49 13.58 19.46
CA PRO A 182 5.24 14.66 20.08
C PRO A 182 5.83 15.60 19.01
N LEU A 183 5.45 16.86 19.03
CA LEU A 183 5.92 17.92 18.15
C LEU A 183 6.73 18.96 18.91
N GLN A 184 7.95 19.21 18.47
CA GLN A 184 8.76 20.31 19.02
C GLN A 184 8.18 21.65 18.57
N GLY A 185 8.08 22.60 19.50
CA GLY A 185 7.59 23.95 19.19
C GLY A 185 6.07 24.02 18.91
N LEU A 186 5.30 22.96 19.15
CA LEU A 186 3.85 23.01 18.99
C LEU A 186 3.25 24.11 19.87
N PRO A 187 2.51 25.10 19.32
CA PRO A 187 1.80 26.11 20.12
C PRO A 187 0.84 25.44 21.12
N LYS A 188 0.70 26.03 22.29
CA LYS A 188 -0.21 25.53 23.33
C LYS A 188 -1.66 25.43 22.84
N ASP A 189 -2.06 26.37 21.98
CA ASP A 189 -3.40 26.44 21.41
C ASP A 189 -3.73 25.25 20.45
N LEU A 190 -2.69 24.55 19.97
CA LEU A 190 -2.80 23.37 19.11
C LEU A 190 -2.52 22.03 19.85
N GLU A 191 -2.24 22.09 21.16
CA GLU A 191 -2.10 20.90 22.00
C GLU A 191 -3.42 20.12 21.99
N GLY A 192 -3.36 18.83 21.71
CA GLY A 192 -4.55 17.98 21.66
C GLY A 192 -5.29 17.97 20.32
N LEU A 193 -4.82 18.70 19.29
CA LEU A 193 -5.38 18.64 17.94
C LEU A 193 -5.38 17.19 17.45
N THR A 194 -6.51 16.73 16.90
CA THR A 194 -6.73 15.34 16.50
C THR A 194 -6.83 15.20 14.99
N ILE A 195 -6.19 14.15 14.47
CA ILE A 195 -6.23 13.78 13.06
C ILE A 195 -6.63 12.31 12.94
N ALA A 196 -7.79 12.03 12.34
CA ALA A 196 -8.09 10.69 11.89
C ALA A 196 -7.32 10.44 10.59
N HIS A 197 -6.43 9.46 10.60
CA HIS A 197 -5.60 9.10 9.47
C HIS A 197 -6.05 7.76 8.89
N LEU A 198 -6.54 7.79 7.67
CA LEU A 198 -6.87 6.63 6.83
C LEU A 198 -5.85 6.55 5.70
N SER A 199 -5.53 5.34 5.26
CA SER A 199 -4.64 5.10 4.12
C SER A 199 -4.91 3.75 3.51
N ASP A 200 -4.59 3.60 2.22
CA ASP A 200 -4.58 2.28 1.57
C ASP A 200 -5.92 1.53 1.74
N LEU A 201 -7.02 2.18 1.41
CA LEU A 201 -8.36 1.58 1.50
C LEU A 201 -8.54 0.46 0.48
N HIS A 202 -7.96 0.60 -0.72
CA HIS A 202 -8.01 -0.38 -1.81
C HIS A 202 -9.41 -0.92 -2.09
N ILE A 203 -10.40 -0.02 -2.17
CA ILE A 203 -11.77 -0.37 -2.51
C ILE A 203 -11.83 -0.80 -3.97
N GLY A 204 -12.38 -1.98 -4.22
CA GLY A 204 -12.49 -2.49 -5.57
C GLY A 204 -12.95 -3.94 -5.63
N SER A 205 -12.07 -4.88 -5.34
CA SER A 205 -12.35 -6.31 -5.55
C SER A 205 -12.61 -7.08 -4.25
N THR A 206 -12.05 -6.66 -3.13
CA THR A 206 -12.03 -7.45 -1.89
C THR A 206 -12.99 -6.94 -0.83
N PHE A 207 -13.11 -5.62 -0.70
CA PHE A 207 -13.95 -4.96 0.28
C PHE A 207 -15.30 -4.56 -0.29
N THR A 208 -16.34 -4.73 0.51
CA THR A 208 -17.73 -4.33 0.17
C THR A 208 -17.99 -2.87 0.56
N GLY A 209 -19.06 -2.28 0.00
CA GLY A 209 -19.55 -0.97 0.45
C GLY A 209 -19.86 -0.96 1.96
N ALA A 210 -20.50 -2.01 2.48
CA ALA A 210 -20.82 -2.15 3.90
C ALA A 210 -19.56 -2.18 4.80
N TRP A 211 -18.45 -2.74 4.32
CA TRP A 211 -17.19 -2.67 5.05
C TRP A 211 -16.70 -1.22 5.14
N LEU A 212 -16.78 -0.47 4.05
CA LEU A 212 -16.36 0.94 4.01
C LEU A 212 -17.29 1.82 4.84
N GLU A 213 -18.59 1.59 4.81
CA GLU A 213 -19.58 2.27 5.66
C GLU A 213 -19.23 2.13 7.14
N GLU A 214 -18.83 0.93 7.57
CA GLU A 214 -18.41 0.70 8.95
C GLU A 214 -17.07 1.38 9.28
N VAL A 215 -16.10 1.46 8.33
CA VAL A 215 -14.87 2.25 8.49
C VAL A 215 -15.23 3.73 8.68
N VAL A 216 -16.12 4.27 7.86
CA VAL A 216 -16.59 5.66 7.93
C VAL A 216 -17.29 5.93 9.27
N ARG A 217 -18.19 5.04 9.68
CA ARG A 217 -18.88 5.16 10.98
C ARG A 217 -17.89 5.23 12.14
N ARG A 218 -16.93 4.29 12.21
CA ARG A 218 -15.90 4.27 13.27
C ARG A 218 -15.00 5.49 13.26
N THR A 219 -14.68 5.99 12.07
CA THR A 219 -13.89 7.22 11.93
C THR A 219 -14.65 8.44 12.43
N ASN A 220 -15.92 8.56 12.08
CA ASN A 220 -16.77 9.66 12.49
C ASN A 220 -17.03 9.68 14.01
N GLU A 221 -17.11 8.50 14.66
CA GLU A 221 -17.27 8.41 16.12
C GLU A 221 -16.06 8.97 16.90
N LEU A 222 -14.92 9.13 16.25
CA LEU A 222 -13.75 9.75 16.85
C LEU A 222 -13.87 11.27 16.98
N ASN A 223 -14.81 11.91 16.26
CA ASN A 223 -14.99 13.35 16.16
C ASN A 223 -13.66 14.09 15.94
N PRO A 224 -12.88 13.75 14.91
CA PRO A 224 -11.56 14.32 14.70
C PRO A 224 -11.65 15.78 14.24
N ASP A 225 -10.58 16.54 14.49
CA ASP A 225 -10.45 17.90 13.94
C ASP A 225 -10.23 17.85 12.42
N PHE A 226 -9.42 16.90 11.94
CA PHE A 226 -9.22 16.59 10.52
C PHE A 226 -9.36 15.10 10.25
N THR A 227 -9.87 14.75 9.07
CA THR A 227 -9.77 13.38 8.53
C THR A 227 -8.90 13.43 7.27
N LEU A 228 -7.73 12.77 7.32
CA LEU A 228 -6.75 12.79 6.24
C LEU A 228 -6.60 11.40 5.64
N ILE A 229 -6.76 11.29 4.31
CA ILE A 229 -6.65 10.03 3.57
C ILE A 229 -5.40 10.10 2.70
N THR A 230 -4.38 9.30 3.02
CA THR A 230 -3.06 9.38 2.36
C THR A 230 -2.91 8.40 1.19
N GLY A 231 -3.87 8.41 0.25
CA GLY A 231 -3.77 7.70 -1.02
C GLY A 231 -4.19 6.23 -0.99
N ASP A 232 -4.14 5.63 -2.17
CA ASP A 232 -4.53 4.27 -2.48
C ASP A 232 -5.98 3.95 -2.04
N LEU A 233 -6.92 4.83 -2.46
CA LEU A 233 -8.33 4.66 -2.15
C LEU A 233 -8.98 3.60 -3.04
N ALA A 234 -8.58 3.54 -4.33
CA ALA A 234 -9.33 2.86 -5.37
C ALA A 234 -8.50 1.80 -6.13
N ASP A 235 -9.03 0.58 -6.24
CA ASP A 235 -8.54 -0.50 -7.09
C ASP A 235 -9.49 -0.77 -8.27
N GLY A 236 -9.83 0.26 -9.01
CA GLY A 236 -10.68 0.20 -10.20
C GLY A 236 -11.16 1.57 -10.64
N ARG A 237 -11.75 1.65 -11.82
CA ARG A 237 -12.22 2.92 -12.38
C ARG A 237 -13.51 3.41 -11.72
N PRO A 238 -13.78 4.74 -11.69
CA PRO A 238 -14.99 5.30 -11.08
C PRO A 238 -16.29 4.69 -11.60
N GLU A 239 -16.36 4.41 -12.90
CA GLU A 239 -17.55 3.84 -13.53
C GLU A 239 -17.91 2.43 -13.03
N ARG A 240 -16.91 1.74 -12.44
CA ARG A 240 -17.06 0.35 -11.97
C ARG A 240 -17.27 0.26 -10.46
N ILE A 241 -16.47 1.02 -9.71
CA ILE A 241 -16.43 0.90 -8.24
C ILE A 241 -16.84 2.19 -7.52
N GLY A 242 -17.29 3.21 -8.25
CA GLY A 242 -17.66 4.48 -7.63
C GLY A 242 -18.75 4.32 -6.57
N SER A 243 -19.74 3.45 -6.81
CA SER A 243 -20.78 3.14 -5.82
C SER A 243 -20.23 2.49 -4.54
N LEU A 244 -19.19 1.64 -4.67
CA LEU A 244 -18.54 1.01 -3.50
C LEU A 244 -17.71 2.01 -2.69
N LEU A 245 -17.14 3.03 -3.37
CA LEU A 245 -16.33 4.06 -2.72
C LEU A 245 -17.18 5.24 -2.21
N ARG A 246 -18.42 5.38 -2.68
CA ARG A 246 -19.32 6.49 -2.31
C ARG A 246 -19.43 6.75 -0.80
N PRO A 247 -19.40 5.75 0.10
CA PRO A 247 -19.47 6.00 1.54
C PRO A 247 -18.43 6.95 2.11
N ILE A 248 -17.27 7.18 1.43
CA ILE A 248 -16.29 8.17 1.90
C ILE A 248 -16.84 9.58 1.99
N THR A 249 -17.91 9.90 1.23
CA THR A 249 -18.58 11.22 1.30
C THR A 249 -19.30 11.48 2.63
N GLU A 250 -19.52 10.43 3.41
CA GLU A 250 -20.11 10.50 4.75
C GLU A 250 -19.07 10.74 5.85
N LEU A 251 -17.77 10.74 5.51
CA LEU A 251 -16.69 11.09 6.46
C LEU A 251 -16.90 12.50 6.97
N ARG A 252 -16.62 12.69 8.25
CA ARG A 252 -16.76 13.97 8.94
C ARG A 252 -15.48 14.34 9.67
N ALA A 253 -15.26 15.64 9.79
CA ALA A 253 -14.25 16.23 10.63
C ALA A 253 -14.70 17.65 11.03
N ARG A 254 -14.13 18.19 12.10
CA ARG A 254 -14.49 19.55 12.53
C ARG A 254 -14.11 20.60 11.49
N PHE A 255 -12.97 20.44 10.81
CA PHE A 255 -12.47 21.40 9.83
C PHE A 255 -12.61 20.87 8.40
N ASP A 256 -11.97 19.74 8.05
CA ASP A 256 -12.05 19.21 6.68
C ASP A 256 -11.71 17.71 6.59
N VAL A 257 -12.18 17.09 5.50
CA VAL A 257 -11.82 15.72 5.06
C VAL A 257 -11.00 15.86 3.78
N ILE A 258 -9.72 15.50 3.84
CA ILE A 258 -8.76 15.78 2.78
C ILE A 258 -8.18 14.48 2.23
N ILE A 259 -8.13 14.39 0.90
CA ILE A 259 -7.58 13.27 0.15
C ILE A 259 -6.26 13.71 -0.49
N SER A 260 -5.19 12.94 -0.29
CA SER A 260 -4.05 12.87 -1.19
C SER A 260 -4.08 11.57 -1.98
N VAL A 261 -3.20 11.40 -2.96
CA VAL A 261 -3.23 10.29 -3.88
C VAL A 261 -2.04 9.36 -3.72
N GLY A 262 -2.27 8.06 -3.96
CA GLY A 262 -1.25 7.03 -3.99
C GLY A 262 -1.10 6.40 -5.37
N ASN A 263 -0.19 5.43 -5.49
CA ASN A 263 0.12 4.83 -6.79
C ASN A 263 -1.06 4.02 -7.38
N HIS A 264 -1.91 3.41 -6.56
CA HIS A 264 -3.07 2.68 -7.06
C HIS A 264 -4.15 3.59 -7.64
N ASP A 265 -4.28 4.81 -7.14
CA ASP A 265 -5.19 5.79 -7.70
C ASP A 265 -4.77 6.16 -9.15
N TYR A 266 -3.44 6.27 -9.42
CA TYR A 266 -2.92 6.41 -10.79
C TYR A 266 -3.25 5.19 -11.65
N TYR A 267 -3.06 3.97 -11.12
CA TYR A 267 -3.36 2.72 -11.84
C TYR A 267 -4.85 2.58 -12.15
N SER A 268 -5.69 3.20 -11.33
CA SER A 268 -7.14 3.18 -11.43
C SER A 268 -7.74 4.32 -12.26
N GLY A 269 -6.87 5.20 -12.83
CA GLY A 269 -7.30 6.33 -13.66
C GLY A 269 -7.49 7.61 -12.85
N LEU A 270 -6.40 8.12 -12.28
CA LEU A 270 -6.36 9.22 -11.32
C LEU A 270 -7.20 10.43 -11.74
N ARG A 271 -7.05 10.91 -13.00
CA ARG A 271 -7.79 12.09 -13.47
C ARG A 271 -9.29 11.96 -13.24
N ARG A 272 -9.87 10.80 -13.64
CA ARG A 272 -11.30 10.54 -13.46
C ARG A 272 -11.68 10.44 -11.99
N TRP A 273 -10.80 9.86 -11.16
CA TRP A 273 -11.03 9.80 -9.73
C TRP A 273 -11.00 11.18 -9.09
N VAL A 274 -10.05 12.03 -9.43
CA VAL A 274 -9.99 13.41 -8.92
C VAL A 274 -11.24 14.20 -9.33
N GLU A 275 -11.65 14.12 -10.60
CA GLU A 275 -12.89 14.72 -11.09
C GLU A 275 -14.11 14.20 -10.30
N THR A 276 -14.17 12.89 -10.06
CA THR A 276 -15.25 12.23 -9.32
C THR A 276 -15.26 12.69 -7.86
N TRP A 277 -14.13 12.62 -7.14
CA TRP A 277 -14.07 13.03 -5.73
C TRP A 277 -14.40 14.51 -5.56
N ARG A 278 -13.88 15.36 -6.43
CA ARG A 278 -14.22 16.80 -6.41
C ARG A 278 -15.71 17.03 -6.71
N SER A 279 -16.30 16.28 -7.64
CA SER A 279 -17.75 16.33 -7.91
C SER A 279 -18.60 15.86 -6.72
N TRP A 280 -18.04 15.04 -5.84
CA TRP A 280 -18.66 14.62 -4.60
C TRP A 280 -18.46 15.63 -3.46
N GLY A 281 -17.80 16.76 -3.72
CA GLY A 281 -17.52 17.79 -2.72
C GLY A 281 -16.29 17.51 -1.84
N MET A 282 -15.47 16.52 -2.18
CA MET A 282 -14.28 16.18 -1.40
C MET A 282 -13.11 17.12 -1.71
N THR A 283 -12.34 17.47 -0.71
CA THR A 283 -11.08 18.21 -0.86
C THR A 283 -9.99 17.25 -1.33
N VAL A 284 -9.43 17.48 -2.53
CA VAL A 284 -8.34 16.68 -3.10
C VAL A 284 -7.15 17.58 -3.37
N LEU A 285 -6.00 17.30 -2.78
CA LEU A 285 -4.76 18.06 -2.91
C LEU A 285 -3.73 17.30 -3.76
N LEU A 286 -3.14 17.99 -4.76
CA LEU A 286 -2.17 17.45 -5.73
C LEU A 286 -1.00 18.43 -5.87
N ASN A 287 0.05 18.31 -5.06
CA ASN A 287 1.10 19.30 -4.88
C ASN A 287 0.50 20.68 -4.49
N GLU A 288 -0.43 20.64 -3.57
CA GLU A 288 -1.24 21.79 -3.10
C GLU A 288 -1.36 21.75 -1.58
N HIS A 289 -1.80 22.85 -0.99
CA HIS A 289 -2.16 22.91 0.42
C HIS A 289 -3.46 23.68 0.64
N ARG A 290 -4.00 23.52 1.86
CA ARG A 290 -5.02 24.39 2.45
C ARG A 290 -4.58 24.83 3.83
N THR A 291 -4.91 26.08 4.18
CA THR A 291 -4.65 26.66 5.50
C THR A 291 -5.97 26.82 6.24
N TYR A 292 -5.99 26.40 7.50
CA TYR A 292 -7.13 26.48 8.40
C TYR A 292 -6.74 27.27 9.64
N GLU A 293 -7.63 28.13 10.12
CA GLU A 293 -7.46 28.77 11.40
C GLU A 293 -8.03 27.87 12.50
N VAL A 294 -7.19 27.44 13.41
CA VAL A 294 -7.52 26.57 14.54
C VAL A 294 -7.09 27.26 15.82
N ASN A 295 -8.06 27.65 16.64
CA ASN A 295 -7.80 28.36 17.93
C ASN A 295 -6.85 29.55 17.75
N GLY A 296 -7.04 30.36 16.68
CA GLY A 296 -6.21 31.50 16.36
C GLY A 296 -4.81 31.21 15.82
N ARG A 297 -4.55 29.96 15.40
CA ARG A 297 -3.29 29.52 14.81
C ARG A 297 -3.53 28.92 13.42
N ASN A 298 -2.62 29.18 12.51
CA ASN A 298 -2.67 28.55 11.20
C ASN A 298 -2.21 27.10 11.26
N VAL A 299 -3.03 26.21 10.70
CA VAL A 299 -2.70 24.80 10.44
C VAL A 299 -2.75 24.59 8.93
N VAL A 300 -1.61 24.24 8.35
CA VAL A 300 -1.44 24.00 6.92
C VAL A 300 -1.46 22.50 6.68
N ILE A 301 -2.43 22.02 5.92
CA ILE A 301 -2.46 20.65 5.43
C ILE A 301 -2.02 20.67 3.96
N ALA A 302 -0.85 20.11 3.70
CA ALA A 302 -0.28 20.02 2.36
C ALA A 302 -0.24 18.55 1.90
N ALA A 303 -0.34 18.34 0.60
CA ALA A 303 -0.21 17.01 0.02
C ALA A 303 0.65 17.04 -1.24
N VAL A 304 1.48 16.01 -1.40
CA VAL A 304 2.21 15.75 -2.64
C VAL A 304 1.60 14.59 -3.40
N THR A 305 1.82 14.56 -4.71
CA THR A 305 1.49 13.43 -5.57
C THR A 305 2.38 12.22 -5.31
N ASP A 306 2.12 11.07 -5.96
CA ASP A 306 2.97 9.88 -5.81
C ASP A 306 4.11 9.87 -6.86
N PRO A 307 5.31 9.37 -6.53
CA PRO A 307 6.41 9.23 -7.48
C PRO A 307 6.07 8.45 -8.75
N CYS A 308 5.08 7.57 -8.75
CA CYS A 308 4.64 6.87 -9.95
C CYS A 308 4.06 7.80 -11.03
N ALA A 309 3.73 9.04 -10.70
CA ALA A 309 3.29 10.07 -11.64
C ALA A 309 4.23 10.20 -12.86
N VAL A 310 5.54 9.98 -12.65
CA VAL A 310 6.54 10.00 -13.73
C VAL A 310 6.21 9.00 -14.85
N LEU A 311 5.61 7.85 -14.49
CA LEU A 311 5.21 6.82 -15.45
C LEU A 311 3.96 7.21 -16.26
N PHE A 312 3.24 8.24 -15.83
CA PHE A 312 1.98 8.71 -16.42
C PHE A 312 2.07 10.12 -17.02
N ARG A 313 3.26 10.74 -17.01
CA ARG A 313 3.48 12.11 -17.52
C ARG A 313 2.95 12.36 -18.92
N SER A 314 3.05 11.37 -19.80
CA SER A 314 2.54 11.47 -21.18
C SER A 314 1.01 11.53 -21.27
N LEU A 315 0.31 11.27 -20.17
CA LEU A 315 -1.15 11.19 -20.12
C LEU A 315 -1.79 12.43 -19.51
N ASP A 316 -1.10 13.09 -18.57
CA ASP A 316 -1.57 14.32 -17.92
C ASP A 316 -0.42 15.06 -17.24
N GLU A 317 0.03 16.16 -17.83
CA GLU A 317 1.10 17.01 -17.26
C GLU A 317 0.67 17.73 -15.98
N SER A 318 -0.65 17.93 -15.76
CA SER A 318 -1.18 18.60 -14.57
C SER A 318 -0.99 17.77 -13.29
N MET A 319 -0.80 16.46 -13.44
CA MET A 319 -0.58 15.51 -12.34
C MET A 319 0.91 15.18 -12.19
N GLY A 320 1.75 16.22 -12.05
CA GLY A 320 3.21 16.12 -11.98
C GLY A 320 3.76 15.24 -10.88
N ALA A 321 5.07 15.01 -10.91
CA ALA A 321 5.81 14.31 -9.84
C ALA A 321 5.60 15.02 -8.49
N PRO A 322 5.82 14.31 -7.36
CA PRO A 322 5.73 14.92 -6.04
C PRO A 322 6.67 16.13 -5.93
N ASP A 323 6.11 17.25 -5.52
CA ASP A 323 6.82 18.52 -5.36
C ASP A 323 6.41 19.19 -4.04
N PRO A 324 7.16 18.94 -2.94
CA PRO A 324 6.89 19.56 -1.65
C PRO A 324 7.07 21.09 -1.66
N ARG A 325 7.95 21.63 -2.52
CA ARG A 325 8.14 23.06 -2.66
C ARG A 325 6.88 23.73 -3.18
N LYS A 326 6.35 23.18 -4.29
CA LYS A 326 5.09 23.65 -4.88
C LYS A 326 3.92 23.46 -3.90
N ALA A 327 3.85 22.32 -3.23
CA ALA A 327 2.79 22.03 -2.27
C ALA A 327 2.74 23.05 -1.12
N LEU A 328 3.86 23.63 -0.74
CA LEU A 328 3.98 24.58 0.37
C LEU A 328 4.16 26.04 -0.09
N GLU A 329 4.15 26.30 -1.39
CA GLU A 329 4.30 27.65 -1.94
C GLU A 329 3.18 28.57 -1.44
N GLY A 330 3.53 29.67 -0.76
CA GLY A 330 2.54 30.60 -0.19
C GLY A 330 1.85 30.12 1.09
N ALA A 331 2.22 28.98 1.65
CA ALA A 331 1.58 28.43 2.85
C ALA A 331 1.67 29.29 4.12
N GLY A 332 2.58 30.27 4.14
CA GLY A 332 2.79 31.15 5.30
C GLY A 332 3.37 30.41 6.52
N GLU A 333 3.28 31.08 7.67
CA GLU A 333 3.67 30.48 8.96
C GLU A 333 2.52 29.67 9.56
N GLY A 334 2.86 28.66 10.36
CA GLY A 334 1.90 27.81 11.04
C GLY A 334 2.37 26.36 11.18
N LEU A 335 1.55 25.54 11.79
CA LEU A 335 1.78 24.09 11.85
C LEU A 335 1.59 23.47 10.46
N LYS A 336 2.61 22.83 9.90
CA LYS A 336 2.58 22.22 8.57
C LYS A 336 2.56 20.70 8.67
N VAL A 337 1.47 20.09 8.22
CA VAL A 337 1.29 18.64 8.10
C VAL A 337 1.35 18.26 6.62
N LEU A 338 2.27 17.39 6.24
CA LEU A 338 2.44 16.92 4.88
C LEU A 338 1.85 15.52 4.71
N MET A 339 0.96 15.35 3.76
CA MET A 339 0.46 14.07 3.29
C MET A 339 1.33 13.61 2.11
N SER A 340 2.06 12.52 2.28
CA SER A 340 2.88 11.89 1.25
C SER A 340 2.67 10.39 1.31
N HIS A 341 2.04 9.81 0.29
CA HIS A 341 1.68 8.40 0.30
C HIS A 341 2.85 7.49 0.65
N ARG A 342 4.02 7.70 0.01
CA ARG A 342 5.24 6.91 0.29
C ARG A 342 6.13 7.56 1.33
N PRO A 343 6.61 6.80 2.34
CA PRO A 343 7.45 7.34 3.40
C PRO A 343 8.91 7.55 3.01
N GLY A 344 9.39 6.94 1.93
CA GLY A 344 10.82 6.85 1.59
C GLY A 344 11.55 8.19 1.39
N HIS A 345 10.83 9.30 1.17
CA HIS A 345 11.41 10.64 0.98
C HIS A 345 11.20 11.55 2.20
N ALA A 346 10.81 11.00 3.36
CA ALA A 346 10.44 11.80 4.52
C ALA A 346 11.58 12.71 5.04
N GLU A 347 12.82 12.23 5.03
CA GLU A 347 13.98 13.05 5.44
C GLU A 347 14.20 14.26 4.51
N GLN A 348 13.98 14.07 3.21
CA GLN A 348 14.06 15.14 2.22
C GLN A 348 12.92 16.13 2.39
N ASN A 349 11.70 15.63 2.67
CA ASN A 349 10.52 16.44 2.89
C ASN A 349 10.63 17.30 4.16
N ALA A 350 11.32 16.81 5.18
CA ALA A 350 11.60 17.57 6.40
C ALA A 350 12.33 18.90 6.13
N ALA A 351 13.19 18.93 5.10
CA ALA A 351 13.93 20.14 4.71
C ALA A 351 13.04 21.29 4.19
N PHE A 352 11.78 21.00 3.83
CA PHE A 352 10.81 22.02 3.40
C PHE A 352 10.01 22.62 4.56
N GLY A 353 10.42 22.37 5.81
CA GLY A 353 9.82 22.99 7.01
C GLY A 353 8.49 22.35 7.42
N CYS A 354 8.24 21.11 7.06
CA CYS A 354 7.12 20.32 7.57
C CYS A 354 7.35 19.92 9.03
N HIS A 355 6.29 19.96 9.84
CA HIS A 355 6.33 19.59 11.25
C HIS A 355 5.89 18.14 11.51
N LEU A 356 5.13 17.57 10.60
CA LEU A 356 4.65 16.19 10.64
C LEU A 356 4.45 15.69 9.21
N GLN A 357 4.87 14.46 8.90
CA GLN A 357 4.47 13.77 7.69
C GLN A 357 3.59 12.56 8.01
N LEU A 358 2.53 12.37 7.21
CA LEU A 358 1.66 11.19 7.23
C LEU A 358 1.86 10.40 5.94
N SER A 359 2.04 9.10 6.07
CA SER A 359 2.29 8.18 4.96
C SER A 359 1.57 6.85 5.14
N GLY A 360 1.39 6.11 4.04
CA GLY A 360 0.89 4.76 3.96
C GLY A 360 1.79 3.85 3.13
N HIS A 361 1.26 3.26 2.05
CA HIS A 361 1.94 2.50 1.02
C HIS A 361 2.53 1.15 1.43
N THR A 362 3.07 1.06 2.62
CA THR A 362 3.88 -0.09 3.07
C THR A 362 3.06 -1.29 3.51
N HIS A 363 1.79 -1.08 3.81
CA HIS A 363 0.89 -2.05 4.48
C HIS A 363 1.48 -2.68 5.74
N GLY A 364 2.48 -2.00 6.35
CA GLY A 364 3.26 -2.56 7.45
C GLY A 364 4.02 -3.84 7.08
N GLY A 365 4.22 -4.07 5.77
CA GLY A 365 4.77 -5.30 5.23
C GLY A 365 3.76 -6.43 5.08
N GLN A 366 2.50 -6.24 5.49
CA GLN A 366 1.36 -7.18 5.43
C GLN A 366 1.66 -8.61 5.91
N PHE A 367 2.85 -9.15 5.59
CA PHE A 367 3.36 -10.47 6.00
C PHE A 367 4.69 -10.31 6.72
N PHE A 368 4.85 -10.96 7.87
CA PHE A 368 6.05 -10.80 8.72
C PHE A 368 7.37 -11.13 7.97
N PHE A 369 7.34 -12.08 7.05
CA PHE A 369 8.51 -12.47 6.27
C PHE A 369 8.91 -11.45 5.20
N LEU A 370 8.02 -10.49 4.85
CA LEU A 370 8.35 -9.38 3.96
C LEU A 370 8.85 -8.13 4.70
N PHE A 371 8.84 -8.11 6.03
CA PHE A 371 9.19 -6.93 6.81
C PHE A 371 10.56 -6.32 6.45
N PRO A 372 11.65 -7.10 6.33
CA PRO A 372 12.95 -6.53 5.97
C PRO A 372 12.96 -5.93 4.57
N LEU A 373 12.33 -6.61 3.61
CA LEU A 373 12.26 -6.15 2.23
C LEU A 373 11.45 -4.86 2.10
N VAL A 374 10.25 -4.82 2.69
CA VAL A 374 9.37 -3.66 2.65
C VAL A 374 10.02 -2.46 3.32
N SER A 375 10.64 -2.65 4.49
CA SER A 375 11.38 -1.58 5.16
C SER A 375 12.51 -1.04 4.27
N ARG A 376 13.34 -1.92 3.70
CA ARG A 376 14.46 -1.52 2.83
C ARG A 376 14.01 -0.75 1.59
N LEU A 377 12.90 -1.16 0.96
CA LEU A 377 12.36 -0.51 -0.23
C LEU A 377 11.70 0.86 0.07
N ASN A 378 11.41 1.13 1.35
CA ASN A 378 10.72 2.34 1.80
C ASN A 378 11.60 3.21 2.73
N GLY A 379 12.91 3.25 2.49
CA GLY A 379 13.84 4.13 3.22
C GLY A 379 14.01 3.77 4.70
N GLY A 380 13.81 2.51 5.06
CA GLY A 380 13.88 2.04 6.46
C GLY A 380 12.53 2.09 7.20
N PHE A 381 11.50 2.68 6.60
CA PHE A 381 10.19 2.86 7.23
C PHE A 381 9.21 1.74 6.87
N ARG A 382 8.37 1.34 7.83
CA ARG A 382 7.38 0.27 7.62
C ARG A 382 6.01 0.60 8.20
N SER A 383 5.88 0.79 9.51
CA SER A 383 4.63 1.21 10.16
C SER A 383 4.90 1.73 11.57
N GLY A 384 4.15 2.73 11.98
CA GLY A 384 4.28 3.37 13.28
C GLY A 384 4.87 4.78 13.20
N LEU A 385 5.24 5.31 14.36
CA LEU A 385 5.82 6.62 14.52
C LEU A 385 7.35 6.55 14.44
N TYR A 386 7.93 7.35 13.54
CA TYR A 386 9.37 7.48 13.32
C TYR A 386 9.80 8.93 13.47
N LYS A 387 11.11 9.14 13.41
CA LYS A 387 11.72 10.45 13.29
C LYS A 387 12.52 10.50 11.99
N ALA A 388 12.10 11.34 11.05
CA ALA A 388 12.77 11.59 9.78
C ALA A 388 13.50 12.95 9.88
N GLY A 389 14.82 12.91 10.14
CA GLY A 389 15.55 14.11 10.53
C GLY A 389 15.01 14.69 11.85
N SER A 390 14.52 15.93 11.82
CA SER A 390 13.84 16.57 12.97
C SER A 390 12.32 16.37 12.99
N MET A 391 11.75 15.89 11.87
CA MET A 391 10.30 15.80 11.67
C MET A 391 9.76 14.42 12.11
N PRO A 392 8.73 14.33 12.94
CA PRO A 392 7.94 13.11 13.11
C PRO A 392 7.31 12.66 11.79
N LEU A 393 7.37 11.34 11.57
CA LEU A 393 6.74 10.65 10.45
C LEU A 393 5.86 9.54 11.00
N TYR A 394 4.57 9.59 10.69
CA TYR A 394 3.69 8.46 10.95
C TYR A 394 3.44 7.68 9.67
N VAL A 395 3.71 6.37 9.72
CA VAL A 395 3.44 5.45 8.61
C VAL A 395 2.33 4.51 9.01
N SER A 396 1.17 4.66 8.38
CA SER A 396 0.04 3.75 8.57
C SER A 396 0.34 2.38 7.93
N PRO A 397 -0.02 1.27 8.57
CA PRO A 397 -0.01 -0.05 7.94
C PRO A 397 -1.18 -0.26 6.97
N GLY A 398 -1.97 0.79 6.71
CA GLY A 398 -3.16 0.77 5.88
C GLY A 398 -4.43 0.41 6.64
N THR A 399 -5.53 1.03 6.27
CA THR A 399 -6.88 0.72 6.76
C THR A 399 -7.46 -0.49 6.02
N GLY A 400 -7.22 -0.57 4.71
CA GLY A 400 -7.51 -1.74 3.89
C GLY A 400 -6.32 -2.69 3.76
N MET A 401 -6.16 -3.32 2.62
CA MET A 401 -5.05 -4.22 2.33
C MET A 401 -4.65 -4.19 0.87
N TRP A 402 -3.38 -4.47 0.61
CA TRP A 402 -2.83 -4.50 -0.73
C TRP A 402 -3.08 -5.82 -1.45
N GLY A 403 -3.45 -5.72 -2.72
CA GLY A 403 -3.40 -6.79 -3.68
C GLY A 403 -4.50 -7.84 -3.57
N TYR A 404 -4.34 -8.87 -4.39
CA TYR A 404 -5.29 -9.98 -4.53
C TYR A 404 -4.99 -11.14 -3.57
N VAL A 405 -4.15 -10.90 -2.55
CA VAL A 405 -3.82 -11.85 -1.49
C VAL A 405 -4.40 -11.31 -0.18
N PRO A 406 -5.68 -11.59 0.10
CA PRO A 406 -6.39 -11.02 1.24
C PRO A 406 -5.95 -11.66 2.56
N MET A 407 -4.73 -11.37 2.97
CA MET A 407 -4.12 -11.96 4.16
C MET A 407 -3.24 -10.95 4.89
N ARG A 408 -3.35 -10.89 6.22
CA ARG A 408 -2.47 -10.13 7.10
C ARG A 408 -1.89 -11.03 8.18
N LEU A 409 -0.56 -11.28 8.12
CA LEU A 409 0.19 -12.05 9.11
C LEU A 409 1.30 -11.18 9.70
N GLY A 410 1.11 -10.70 10.91
CA GLY A 410 2.07 -9.88 11.64
C GLY A 410 1.54 -8.49 11.97
N VAL A 411 1.20 -7.67 10.99
CA VAL A 411 0.67 -6.31 11.21
C VAL A 411 -0.80 -6.24 10.85
N GLY A 412 -1.62 -5.75 11.79
CA GLY A 412 -3.05 -5.49 11.57
C GLY A 412 -3.29 -4.24 10.73
N ALA A 413 -4.46 -4.14 10.12
CA ALA A 413 -4.99 -2.89 9.59
C ALA A 413 -5.42 -1.97 10.74
N GLU A 414 -5.45 -0.66 10.52
CA GLU A 414 -5.85 0.31 11.54
C GLU A 414 -6.59 1.52 10.97
N ILE A 415 -7.50 2.06 11.77
CA ILE A 415 -7.97 3.45 11.69
C ILE A 415 -7.15 4.20 12.73
N THR A 416 -6.32 5.17 12.33
CA THR A 416 -5.43 5.82 13.30
C THR A 416 -6.01 7.14 13.76
N LEU A 417 -6.08 7.37 15.07
CA LEU A 417 -6.32 8.70 15.63
C LEU A 417 -5.02 9.23 16.20
N LEU A 418 -4.44 10.21 15.51
CA LEU A 418 -3.27 10.93 15.97
C LEU A 418 -3.71 12.10 16.84
N THR A 419 -3.04 12.27 17.99
CA THR A 419 -3.22 13.44 18.87
C THR A 419 -1.89 14.18 18.95
N LEU A 420 -1.88 15.44 18.55
CA LEU A 420 -0.66 16.24 18.59
C LEU A 420 -0.35 16.65 20.04
N ARG A 421 0.90 16.41 20.46
CA ARG A 421 1.40 16.70 21.80
C ARG A 421 2.61 17.60 21.74
N ARG A 422 2.72 18.50 22.68
CA ARG A 422 3.95 19.28 22.85
C ARG A 422 5.06 18.32 23.32
N ALA A 423 6.14 18.27 22.54
CA ALA A 423 7.33 17.60 23.03
C ALA A 423 8.00 18.46 24.11
N GLU A 424 8.39 17.85 25.22
CA GLU A 424 9.24 18.53 26.18
C GLU A 424 10.58 18.92 25.52
N PRO A 425 11.15 20.10 25.85
CA PRO A 425 12.48 20.45 25.39
C PRO A 425 13.45 19.35 25.82
N VAL A 426 14.17 18.77 24.87
CA VAL A 426 15.30 17.91 25.20
C VAL A 426 16.32 18.81 25.90
N VAL A 427 16.38 18.80 27.23
CA VAL A 427 17.46 19.41 27.98
C VAL A 427 18.73 18.66 27.56
N PRO A 428 19.73 19.30 26.95
CA PRO A 428 20.96 18.64 26.60
C PRO A 428 21.57 18.09 27.88
N GLN A 429 21.58 16.77 28.05
CA GLN A 429 22.37 16.18 29.12
C GLN A 429 23.82 16.55 28.85
N LYS A 430 24.41 17.36 29.74
CA LYS A 430 25.85 17.62 29.72
C LYS A 430 26.54 16.26 29.65
N PRO A 431 27.49 16.06 28.73
CA PRO A 431 28.23 14.81 28.68
C PRO A 431 28.87 14.60 30.06
N THR A 432 28.43 13.57 30.77
CA THR A 432 29.11 13.13 31.99
C THR A 432 30.43 12.51 31.55
N TYR A 433 31.47 13.32 31.56
CA TYR A 433 32.83 12.85 31.46
C TYR A 433 33.07 11.96 32.69
N ARG A 434 32.96 10.66 32.56
CA ARG A 434 33.57 9.71 33.45
C ARG A 434 35.07 9.70 33.10
N GLY A 435 35.80 10.60 33.73
CA GLY A 435 37.24 10.55 33.75
C GLY A 435 37.68 9.20 34.31
N ARG A 436 38.36 8.41 33.53
CA ARG A 436 39.27 7.39 34.09
C ARG A 436 40.40 8.16 34.71
N ILE A 437 40.44 8.21 36.05
CA ILE A 437 41.65 8.52 36.79
C ILE A 437 42.47 7.23 36.72
N GLY A 438 43.68 7.33 36.18
CA GLY A 438 44.62 6.22 36.03
C GLY A 438 45.26 5.83 37.34
N ALA A 439 45.76 4.61 37.41
CA ALA A 439 47.06 4.18 37.97
C ALA A 439 47.41 2.86 37.27
#